data_c16eaceb0cb0971555b1bf622d77f6c7
#
_entry.id   c16eaceb0cb0971555b1bf622d77f6c7
#
_cell.length_a   1.000
_cell.length_b   1.000
_cell.length_c   1.000
_cell.angle_alpha   90.00
_cell.angle_beta   90.00
_cell.angle_gamma   90.00
#
_symmetry.space_group_name_H-M   'P 1'
#
loop_
_entity.id
_entity.type
_entity.pdbx_description
1 polymer ?
#
loop_
_entity_poly.entity_id
_entity_poly.type
_entity_poly.pdbx_seq_one_letter_code
_entity_poly.pdbx_strand_id
1 'polypeptide(L)'
;MTISKIAVYITLFLCFACESGKEVTPEIILPEPSSLEKILTRGSLEISTFYNTTDYYVYRGITRGFHYDLARDFAGYLGVNLRIVEVNNDIDTAIGRLQSGKYDLLAVSLTQTPERNEQLRFSKPLFQTREVL
;
A
#
# COMPACT_ATOMS: atom_id res chain seq x y z
N MET A 1 57.51 -34.30 -36.20
CA MET A 1 56.18 -34.77 -35.74
C MET A 1 55.67 -33.94 -34.51
N THR A 2 56.06 -32.69 -34.35
CA THR A 2 55.73 -31.82 -33.19
C THR A 2 55.07 -30.55 -33.54
N ILE A 3 55.10 -30.08 -34.81
CA ILE A 3 54.44 -28.80 -35.23
C ILE A 3 52.93 -28.98 -35.48
N SER A 4 52.48 -30.17 -35.89
CA SER A 4 51.08 -30.48 -36.13
C SER A 4 50.21 -30.47 -34.86
N LYS A 5 50.78 -30.82 -33.71
CA LYS A 5 50.03 -30.85 -32.44
C LYS A 5 49.84 -29.46 -31.83
N ILE A 6 50.74 -28.53 -32.07
CA ILE A 6 50.65 -27.14 -31.58
C ILE A 6 49.59 -26.37 -32.35
N ALA A 7 49.46 -26.61 -33.66
CA ALA A 7 48.41 -25.98 -34.48
C ALA A 7 46.98 -26.37 -34.04
N VAL A 8 46.79 -27.62 -33.60
CA VAL A 8 45.48 -28.11 -33.11
C VAL A 8 45.07 -27.44 -31.77
N TYR A 9 46.03 -27.17 -30.88
CA TYR A 9 45.76 -26.51 -29.62
C TYR A 9 45.48 -25.00 -29.77
N ILE A 10 46.07 -24.36 -30.76
CA ILE A 10 45.80 -22.93 -31.07
C ILE A 10 44.39 -22.77 -31.68
N THR A 11 43.95 -23.71 -32.51
CA THR A 11 42.58 -23.66 -33.08
C THR A 11 41.50 -23.98 -32.06
N LEU A 12 41.80 -24.77 -31.04
CA LEU A 12 40.85 -25.10 -29.97
C LEU A 12 40.66 -23.96 -28.94
N PHE A 13 41.67 -23.08 -28.81
CA PHE A 13 41.61 -21.96 -27.86
C PHE A 13 40.88 -20.71 -28.40
N LEU A 14 40.65 -20.61 -29.71
CA LEU A 14 39.99 -19.50 -30.35
C LEU A 14 38.44 -19.60 -30.35
N CYS A 15 37.86 -20.74 -29.92
CA CYS A 15 36.41 -20.93 -29.89
C CYS A 15 35.74 -20.58 -28.55
N PHE A 16 36.51 -20.09 -27.55
CA PHE A 16 35.94 -19.82 -26.19
C PHE A 16 35.75 -18.35 -25.86
N ALA A 17 35.88 -17.46 -26.85
CA ALA A 17 35.58 -16.01 -26.65
C ALA A 17 34.26 -15.62 -27.32
N CYS A 18 33.17 -16.33 -27.00
CA CYS A 18 31.82 -15.81 -27.19
C CYS A 18 31.28 -15.38 -25.82
N GLU A 19 31.74 -14.23 -25.39
CA GLU A 19 31.17 -13.52 -24.26
C GLU A 19 29.77 -13.05 -24.70
N SER A 20 28.74 -13.75 -24.19
CA SER A 20 27.34 -13.32 -24.30
C SER A 20 27.23 -11.95 -23.68
N GLY A 21 27.30 -10.91 -24.49
CA GLY A 21 26.86 -9.58 -24.11
C GLY A 21 25.43 -9.70 -23.58
N LYS A 22 25.25 -9.59 -22.26
CA LYS A 22 23.95 -9.33 -21.69
C LYS A 22 23.50 -8.01 -22.28
N GLU A 23 22.56 -8.09 -23.23
CA GLU A 23 21.77 -6.92 -23.60
C GLU A 23 21.12 -6.40 -22.31
N VAL A 24 21.66 -5.33 -21.79
CA VAL A 24 21.02 -4.54 -20.74
C VAL A 24 19.85 -3.83 -21.43
N THR A 25 18.73 -4.55 -21.53
CA THR A 25 17.46 -3.91 -21.86
C THR A 25 17.25 -2.84 -20.78
N PRO A 26 17.13 -1.54 -21.14
CA PRO A 26 16.81 -0.53 -20.16
C PRO A 26 15.47 -0.90 -19.54
N GLU A 27 15.49 -1.35 -18.29
CA GLU A 27 14.29 -1.56 -17.50
C GLU A 27 13.65 -0.18 -17.36
N ILE A 28 12.54 0.03 -18.07
CA ILE A 28 11.72 1.22 -17.92
C ILE A 28 11.12 1.10 -16.51
N ILE A 29 11.76 1.76 -15.54
CA ILE A 29 11.23 1.90 -14.19
C ILE A 29 10.01 2.80 -14.32
N LEU A 30 8.84 2.18 -14.50
CA LEU A 30 7.57 2.90 -14.39
C LEU A 30 7.44 3.39 -12.95
N PRO A 31 7.06 4.66 -12.73
CA PRO A 31 6.84 5.13 -11.38
C PRO A 31 5.79 4.26 -10.71
N GLU A 32 6.04 3.87 -9.44
CA GLU A 32 5.07 3.12 -8.65
C GLU A 32 3.71 3.83 -8.67
N PRO A 33 2.62 3.11 -8.96
CA PRO A 33 1.30 3.71 -9.02
C PRO A 33 0.94 4.35 -7.68
N SER A 34 0.37 5.53 -7.72
CA SER A 34 -0.10 6.23 -6.53
C SER A 34 -1.13 5.37 -5.77
N SER A 35 -1.30 5.63 -4.46
CA SER A 35 -2.30 4.92 -3.67
C SER A 35 -3.70 5.06 -4.26
N LEU A 36 -4.02 6.22 -4.83
CA LEU A 36 -5.30 6.46 -5.50
C LEU A 36 -5.45 5.60 -6.76
N GLU A 37 -4.43 5.51 -7.60
CA GLU A 37 -4.43 4.63 -8.78
C GLU A 37 -4.66 3.16 -8.43
N LYS A 38 -4.03 2.69 -7.35
CA LYS A 38 -4.23 1.33 -6.82
C LYS A 38 -5.69 1.10 -6.42
N ILE A 39 -6.31 2.05 -5.71
CA ILE A 39 -7.72 2.00 -5.30
C ILE A 39 -8.64 1.95 -6.52
N LEU A 40 -8.45 2.86 -7.48
CA LEU A 40 -9.29 2.94 -8.68
C LEU A 40 -9.17 1.70 -9.55
N THR A 41 -7.95 1.19 -9.77
CA THR A 41 -7.71 -0.03 -10.55
C THR A 41 -8.30 -1.27 -9.88
N ARG A 42 -8.21 -1.37 -8.55
CA ARG A 42 -8.80 -2.46 -7.76
C ARG A 42 -10.33 -2.35 -7.68
N GLY A 43 -10.90 -1.16 -7.86
CA GLY A 43 -12.34 -0.91 -7.75
C GLY A 43 -12.88 -0.95 -6.33
N SER A 44 -12.00 -0.85 -5.32
CA SER A 44 -12.41 -0.86 -3.91
C SER A 44 -11.50 0.00 -3.04
N LEU A 45 -12.12 0.72 -2.10
CA LEU A 45 -11.45 1.41 -1.00
C LEU A 45 -11.43 0.45 0.20
N GLU A 46 -10.25 0.03 0.60
CA GLU A 46 -10.04 -0.87 1.72
C GLU A 46 -9.76 -0.07 3.00
N ILE A 47 -10.58 -0.30 4.04
CA ILE A 47 -10.45 0.44 5.29
C ILE A 47 -10.28 -0.49 6.49
N SER A 48 -9.65 0.05 7.54
CA SER A 48 -9.80 -0.44 8.91
C SER A 48 -10.59 0.57 9.74
N THR A 49 -11.30 0.07 10.74
CA THR A 49 -12.10 0.89 11.64
C THR A 49 -12.14 0.28 13.05
N PHE A 50 -12.63 1.04 14.04
CA PHE A 50 -12.78 0.57 15.41
C PHE A 50 -14.25 0.23 15.69
N TYR A 51 -14.46 -0.77 16.54
CA TYR A 51 -15.80 -1.14 16.96
C TYR A 51 -16.23 -0.27 18.15
N ASN A 52 -16.99 0.78 17.86
CA ASN A 52 -17.60 1.66 18.84
C ASN A 52 -18.76 2.45 18.20
N THR A 53 -19.51 3.19 19.01
CA THR A 53 -20.73 3.91 18.57
C THR A 53 -20.46 5.06 17.61
N THR A 54 -19.23 5.56 17.53
CA THR A 54 -18.87 6.66 16.62
C THR A 54 -18.29 6.15 15.31
N ASP A 55 -17.38 5.16 15.38
CA ASP A 55 -16.64 4.74 14.21
C ASP A 55 -17.40 3.70 13.38
N TYR A 56 -17.73 2.57 14.01
CA TYR A 56 -18.40 1.46 13.35
C TYR A 56 -19.13 0.57 14.36
N TYR A 57 -20.36 0.22 14.10
CA TYR A 57 -21.14 -0.77 14.84
C TYR A 57 -22.25 -1.37 14.00
N VAL A 58 -22.79 -2.50 14.45
CA VAL A 58 -23.95 -3.14 13.82
C VAL A 58 -25.14 -3.06 14.75
N TYR A 59 -26.24 -2.50 14.28
CA TYR A 59 -27.49 -2.44 15.01
C TYR A 59 -28.61 -3.06 14.19
N ARG A 60 -29.26 -4.09 14.73
CA ARG A 60 -30.34 -4.84 14.06
C ARG A 60 -29.95 -5.32 12.64
N GLY A 61 -28.71 -5.78 12.45
CA GLY A 61 -28.19 -6.23 11.16
C GLY A 61 -27.82 -5.11 10.18
N ILE A 62 -27.92 -3.86 10.59
CA ILE A 62 -27.55 -2.69 9.76
C ILE A 62 -26.27 -2.09 10.29
N THR A 63 -25.31 -1.93 9.39
CA THR A 63 -24.04 -1.24 9.68
C THR A 63 -24.27 0.26 9.85
N ARG A 64 -23.69 0.83 10.90
CA ARG A 64 -23.77 2.23 11.29
C ARG A 64 -22.42 2.73 11.79
N GLY A 65 -22.26 4.03 11.84
CA GLY A 65 -21.10 4.73 12.40
C GLY A 65 -20.72 5.93 11.56
N PHE A 66 -20.38 7.04 12.21
CA PHE A 66 -20.04 8.28 11.51
C PHE A 66 -18.86 8.11 10.57
N HIS A 67 -17.75 7.49 11.05
CA HIS A 67 -16.56 7.29 10.21
C HIS A 67 -16.79 6.23 9.13
N TYR A 68 -17.61 5.22 9.40
CA TYR A 68 -18.03 4.27 8.38
C TYR A 68 -18.86 4.94 7.28
N ASP A 69 -19.85 5.75 7.64
CA ASP A 69 -20.70 6.45 6.68
C ASP A 69 -19.87 7.44 5.83
N LEU A 70 -18.93 8.17 6.46
CA LEU A 70 -18.02 9.07 5.77
C LEU A 70 -17.11 8.31 4.77
N ALA A 71 -16.57 7.18 5.18
CA ALA A 71 -15.72 6.35 4.29
C ALA A 71 -16.54 5.76 3.13
N ARG A 72 -17.81 5.39 3.37
CA ARG A 72 -18.72 4.91 2.33
C ARG A 72 -19.02 6.01 1.31
N ASP A 73 -19.31 7.21 1.78
CA ASP A 73 -19.59 8.35 0.91
C ASP A 73 -18.35 8.74 0.10
N PHE A 74 -17.16 8.66 0.70
CA PHE A 74 -15.89 8.87 -0.01
C PHE A 74 -15.63 7.79 -1.07
N ALA A 75 -15.86 6.51 -0.77
CA ALA A 75 -15.79 5.44 -1.77
C ALA A 75 -16.75 5.68 -2.93
N GLY A 76 -17.99 6.10 -2.62
CA GLY A 76 -18.98 6.50 -3.64
C GLY A 76 -18.51 7.67 -4.50
N TYR A 77 -17.89 8.69 -3.91
CA TYR A 77 -17.29 9.80 -4.65
C TYR A 77 -16.16 9.34 -5.60
N LEU A 78 -15.37 8.38 -5.19
CA LEU A 78 -14.33 7.78 -6.04
C LEU A 78 -14.88 6.81 -7.10
N GLY A 79 -16.16 6.44 -7.02
CA GLY A 79 -16.76 5.45 -7.90
C GLY A 79 -16.31 4.01 -7.63
N VAL A 80 -15.91 3.70 -6.39
CA VAL A 80 -15.43 2.38 -5.97
C VAL A 80 -16.27 1.81 -4.83
N ASN A 81 -16.14 0.52 -4.56
CA ASN A 81 -16.81 -0.13 -3.43
C ASN A 81 -16.05 0.09 -2.12
N LEU A 82 -16.78 0.30 -1.02
CA LEU A 82 -16.17 0.28 0.32
C LEU A 82 -15.97 -1.17 0.79
N ARG A 83 -14.80 -1.49 1.31
CA ARG A 83 -14.45 -2.78 1.90
C ARG A 83 -13.83 -2.61 3.28
N ILE A 84 -14.47 -3.13 4.32
CA ILE A 84 -13.86 -3.22 5.64
C ILE A 84 -12.95 -4.45 5.66
N VAL A 85 -11.65 -4.23 5.78
CA VAL A 85 -10.63 -5.30 5.83
C VAL A 85 -10.44 -5.77 7.26
N GLU A 86 -10.56 -4.85 8.21
CA GLU A 86 -10.31 -5.12 9.61
C GLU A 86 -11.14 -4.22 10.52
N VAL A 87 -11.56 -4.80 11.64
CA VAL A 87 -12.12 -4.07 12.78
C VAL A 87 -11.22 -4.36 13.99
N ASN A 88 -10.47 -3.37 14.45
CA ASN A 88 -9.48 -3.54 15.52
C ASN A 88 -9.41 -2.27 16.36
N ASN A 89 -9.48 -2.42 17.68
CA ASN A 89 -9.49 -1.28 18.61
C ASN A 89 -8.10 -0.93 19.16
N ASP A 90 -7.04 -1.58 18.68
CA ASP A 90 -5.66 -1.24 19.01
C ASP A 90 -5.07 -0.30 17.97
N ILE A 91 -4.82 0.96 18.38
CA ILE A 91 -4.36 2.02 17.48
C ILE A 91 -2.95 1.77 16.93
N ASP A 92 -2.03 1.26 17.75
CA ASP A 92 -0.64 1.08 17.32
C ASP A 92 -0.54 -0.03 16.27
N THR A 93 -1.26 -1.12 16.50
CA THR A 93 -1.42 -2.21 15.52
C THR A 93 -2.08 -1.68 14.24
N ALA A 94 -3.12 -0.86 14.34
CA ALA A 94 -3.81 -0.31 13.18
C ALA A 94 -2.88 0.62 12.36
N ILE A 95 -2.11 1.48 13.02
CA ILE A 95 -1.13 2.34 12.34
C ILE A 95 -0.07 1.50 11.62
N GLY A 96 0.53 0.52 12.28
CA GLY A 96 1.55 -0.35 11.66
C GLY A 96 1.02 -1.10 10.43
N ARG A 97 -0.23 -1.53 10.46
CA ARG A 97 -0.87 -2.22 9.33
C ARG A 97 -1.23 -1.28 8.17
N LEU A 98 -1.62 -0.04 8.47
CA LEU A 98 -1.80 1.01 7.45
C LEU A 98 -0.47 1.29 6.74
N GLN A 99 0.62 1.46 7.49
CA GLN A 99 1.96 1.68 6.94
C GLN A 99 2.46 0.51 6.09
N SER A 100 2.10 -0.72 6.45
CA SER A 100 2.41 -1.91 5.65
C SER A 100 1.54 -2.08 4.40
N GLY A 101 0.58 -1.19 4.17
CA GLY A 101 -0.31 -1.24 3.01
C GLY A 101 -1.39 -2.32 3.10
N LYS A 102 -1.73 -2.80 4.29
CA LYS A 102 -2.80 -3.81 4.48
C LYS A 102 -4.18 -3.26 4.11
N TYR A 103 -4.37 -1.97 4.23
CA TYR A 103 -5.55 -1.21 3.82
C TYR A 103 -5.15 0.22 3.47
N ASP A 104 -6.05 0.94 2.82
CA ASP A 104 -5.79 2.27 2.25
C ASP A 104 -6.04 3.40 3.25
N LEU A 105 -6.99 3.19 4.18
CA LEU A 105 -7.49 4.23 5.06
C LEU A 105 -7.85 3.65 6.43
N LEU A 106 -7.52 4.41 7.49
CA LEU A 106 -8.00 4.18 8.85
C LEU A 106 -9.16 5.13 9.13
N ALA A 107 -10.38 4.59 9.18
CA ALA A 107 -11.62 5.34 9.37
C ALA A 107 -12.04 5.33 10.84
N VAL A 108 -11.41 6.17 11.66
CA VAL A 108 -11.58 6.23 13.12
C VAL A 108 -11.49 7.66 13.64
N SER A 109 -12.01 7.87 14.85
CA SER A 109 -11.77 9.08 15.64
C SER A 109 -10.33 9.10 16.16
N LEU A 110 -9.44 9.75 15.44
CA LEU A 110 -8.04 9.83 15.84
C LEU A 110 -7.59 11.27 16.05
N THR A 111 -7.10 11.58 17.25
CA THR A 111 -6.52 12.89 17.53
C THR A 111 -5.21 13.05 16.76
N GLN A 112 -5.09 14.16 16.06
CA GLN A 112 -3.87 14.55 15.38
C GLN A 112 -2.86 15.07 16.39
N THR A 113 -1.75 14.36 16.56
CA THR A 113 -0.62 14.77 17.41
C THR A 113 0.65 14.95 16.56
N PRO A 114 1.67 15.71 17.04
CA PRO A 114 2.93 15.84 16.32
C PRO A 114 3.56 14.49 15.97
N GLU A 115 3.58 13.54 16.91
CA GLU A 115 4.18 12.21 16.72
C GLU A 115 3.44 11.41 15.64
N ARG A 116 2.11 11.51 15.60
CA ARG A 116 1.31 10.82 14.58
C ARG A 116 1.43 11.46 13.21
N ASN A 117 1.66 12.77 13.15
CA ASN A 117 1.91 13.46 11.87
C ASN A 117 3.21 13.04 11.18
N GLU A 118 4.19 12.54 11.94
CA GLU A 118 5.40 11.96 11.37
C GLU A 118 5.14 10.61 10.71
N GLN A 119 4.13 9.89 11.18
CA GLN A 119 3.82 8.52 10.77
C GLN A 119 2.65 8.41 9.78
N LEU A 120 1.71 9.35 9.85
CA LEU A 120 0.44 9.30 9.13
C LEU A 120 0.18 10.57 8.33
N ARG A 121 -0.60 10.41 7.27
CA ARG A 121 -1.24 11.54 6.58
C ARG A 121 -2.69 11.64 7.03
N PHE A 122 -3.04 12.78 7.59
CA PHE A 122 -4.40 13.06 8.02
C PHE A 122 -5.21 13.78 6.93
N SER A 123 -6.51 13.56 6.93
CA SER A 123 -7.48 14.40 6.22
C SER A 123 -7.56 15.79 6.87
N LYS A 124 -8.38 16.67 6.30
CA LYS A 124 -8.78 17.88 7.04
C LYS A 124 -9.48 17.49 8.33
N PRO A 125 -9.24 18.21 9.44
CA PRO A 125 -9.93 17.94 10.71
C PRO A 125 -11.47 18.02 10.52
N LEU A 126 -12.16 17.02 11.01
CA LEU A 126 -13.63 16.98 10.96
C LEU A 126 -14.26 17.86 12.06
N PHE A 127 -13.59 17.96 13.19
CA PHE A 127 -13.98 18.79 14.34
C PHE A 127 -12.76 19.10 15.20
N GLN A 128 -12.90 20.11 16.04
CA GLN A 128 -11.88 20.49 17.02
C GLN A 128 -12.45 20.31 18.41
N THR A 129 -11.70 19.68 19.30
CA THR A 129 -12.02 19.54 20.71
C THR A 129 -10.96 20.24 21.57
N ARG A 130 -11.33 20.65 22.78
CA ARG A 130 -10.40 21.11 23.79
C ARG A 130 -10.46 20.14 24.95
N GLU A 131 -9.33 19.71 25.43
CA GLU A 131 -9.27 19.06 26.75
C GLU A 131 -9.61 20.10 27.81
N VAL A 132 -10.58 19.77 28.67
CA VAL A 132 -10.95 20.56 29.84
C VAL A 132 -10.48 19.76 31.03
N LEU A 133 -9.49 20.30 31.73
CA LEU A 133 -8.98 19.75 33.00
C LEU A 133 -9.89 20.17 34.15
#